data_f486db2f57ff787fcaa8a116c43144b4
#
_entry.id   f486db2f57ff787fcaa8a116c43144b4
#
_cell.length_a   1.000
_cell.length_b   1.000
_cell.length_c   1.000
_cell.angle_alpha   90.00
_cell.angle_beta   90.00
_cell.angle_gamma   90.00
#
_symmetry.space_group_name_H-M   'P 1'
#
loop_
_entity.id
_entity.type
_entity.pdbx_description
1 polymer ?
#
loop_
_entity_poly.entity_id
_entity_poly.type
_entity_poly.pdbx_seq_one_letter_code
_entity_poly.pdbx_strand_id
1 'polypeptide(L)'
;MSQKGKSKTSKSDRSRYLDRRRFLAASGAVAGTGVLTGCLGGGEPAENETDGNQTDEDTGGNETDTDDGEPERGTVAYLEQKYPGLEILSPEPENAQAGAREVYDDQFITPREDHFIRNHYYSPDVTAEDWTLTLVMGDEEMEMSMDEIMNDYSTETVTHTMQCSGNGRSYFEPEVAGNQWHYGAVGNAEWTGTPLSDVLEDVGADTGEGMWLRATGGDNPEGEDYFTRSIPMSKVMDDCLLAYEMNGEPMNMEHGFPLRILVPGWYGCNNVKWLDEIEVMDTMVFGPDWEARPEPYTEAGQEYDGTGQRTHTHWQQYSYRIVPEQDERALHNRSIGTFDTRDQMESEEIRNVYMYDQMVKSTIGTPGEDVTVSPDDDGMIEVFGVAWAGDDSVETVEVSPDGGENWQEAELVADDREGPYSWTMFRYMWEAEPGDYTLVSRATDEQGRTQPREIADQDEGLRGIENDLYPWDSGGYGMNAYTPLGVEVTVEEA
;
A
#
# COMPACT_ATOMS: atom_id res chain seq x y z
N MET A 1 22.96 -56.10 -26.22
CA MET A 1 21.62 -55.47 -26.37
C MET A 1 21.45 -54.54 -25.18
N SER A 2 21.71 -53.27 -25.40
CA SER A 2 21.74 -52.21 -24.35
C SER A 2 20.57 -51.31 -24.58
N GLN A 3 19.66 -51.17 -23.62
CA GLN A 3 18.63 -50.17 -23.63
C GLN A 3 19.07 -48.99 -22.77
N LYS A 4 19.28 -47.85 -23.41
CA LYS A 4 19.51 -46.55 -22.77
C LYS A 4 18.16 -45.98 -22.28
N GLY A 5 18.02 -45.91 -20.95
CA GLY A 5 16.97 -45.10 -20.33
C GLY A 5 17.23 -43.60 -20.55
N LYS A 6 16.27 -42.89 -21.14
CA LYS A 6 16.26 -41.44 -21.22
C LYS A 6 15.65 -40.88 -19.95
N SER A 7 16.45 -40.19 -19.15
CA SER A 7 16.02 -39.31 -18.10
C SER A 7 15.19 -38.17 -18.70
N LYS A 8 13.94 -38.03 -18.27
CA LYS A 8 13.13 -36.83 -18.53
C LYS A 8 13.43 -35.84 -17.43
N THR A 9 14.20 -34.81 -17.75
CA THR A 9 14.26 -33.59 -16.96
C THR A 9 12.92 -32.88 -17.11
N SER A 10 12.22 -32.70 -16.01
CA SER A 10 11.04 -31.84 -15.93
C SER A 10 11.50 -30.40 -16.13
N LYS A 11 11.06 -29.77 -17.19
CA LYS A 11 11.11 -28.31 -17.31
C LYS A 11 10.06 -27.78 -16.35
N SER A 12 10.46 -27.02 -15.37
CA SER A 12 9.56 -26.20 -14.56
C SER A 12 8.84 -25.22 -15.49
N ASP A 13 7.53 -25.28 -15.46
CA ASP A 13 6.63 -24.40 -16.21
C ASP A 13 6.65 -22.99 -15.56
N ARG A 14 7.59 -22.15 -15.98
CA ARG A 14 7.62 -20.71 -15.67
C ARG A 14 6.81 -19.89 -16.69
N SER A 15 5.74 -20.43 -17.24
CA SER A 15 4.96 -19.80 -18.32
C SER A 15 3.49 -19.65 -17.92
N ARG A 16 3.20 -19.01 -16.79
CA ARG A 16 1.84 -18.64 -16.39
C ARG A 16 1.68 -17.15 -16.05
N TYR A 17 2.62 -16.32 -16.46
CA TYR A 17 2.39 -14.88 -16.40
C TYR A 17 1.41 -14.50 -17.52
N LEU A 18 0.19 -14.18 -17.10
CA LEU A 18 -0.79 -13.54 -17.96
C LEU A 18 -0.24 -12.16 -18.36
N ASP A 19 -0.03 -11.98 -19.66
CA ASP A 19 0.38 -10.71 -20.26
C ASP A 19 -0.64 -9.64 -19.85
N ARG A 20 -0.25 -8.67 -19.03
CA ARG A 20 -1.06 -7.54 -18.57
C ARG A 20 -1.83 -6.84 -19.69
N ARG A 21 -1.29 -6.89 -20.91
CA ARG A 21 -1.93 -6.36 -22.13
C ARG A 21 -3.20 -7.09 -22.54
N ARG A 22 -3.41 -8.34 -22.10
CA ARG A 22 -4.62 -9.11 -22.43
C ARG A 22 -5.78 -8.80 -21.49
N PHE A 23 -5.50 -8.45 -20.24
CA PHE A 23 -6.54 -8.09 -19.29
C PHE A 23 -7.27 -6.79 -19.69
N LEU A 24 -6.53 -5.81 -20.23
CA LEU A 24 -7.10 -4.54 -20.71
C LEU A 24 -7.75 -4.63 -22.10
N ALA A 25 -7.52 -5.73 -22.86
CA ALA A 25 -8.02 -5.90 -24.23
C ALA A 25 -9.38 -6.62 -24.33
N ALA A 26 -9.90 -7.18 -23.23
CA ALA A 26 -11.16 -7.94 -23.24
C ALA A 26 -12.43 -7.10 -23.05
N SER A 27 -12.31 -5.80 -22.67
CA SER A 27 -13.44 -4.89 -22.49
C SER A 27 -13.70 -4.11 -23.79
N GLY A 28 -14.54 -4.62 -24.64
CA GLY A 28 -14.82 -4.12 -26.00
C GLY A 28 -15.78 -2.92 -26.03
N ALA A 29 -15.48 -2.02 -26.93
CA ALA A 29 -15.99 -0.70 -27.26
C ALA A 29 -17.50 -0.52 -27.47
N VAL A 30 -18.05 0.60 -26.95
CA VAL A 30 -19.13 1.38 -27.58
C VAL A 30 -18.97 2.87 -27.23
N ALA A 31 -19.03 3.75 -28.24
CA ALA A 31 -18.79 5.17 -28.13
C ALA A 31 -20.07 6.00 -27.88
N GLY A 32 -19.98 7.00 -27.00
CA GLY A 32 -21.01 8.04 -26.84
C GLY A 32 -20.43 9.34 -26.25
N THR A 33 -20.69 10.46 -26.91
CA THR A 33 -20.15 11.79 -26.61
C THR A 33 -21.01 12.57 -25.62
N GLY A 34 -20.43 13.10 -24.54
CA GLY A 34 -21.07 14.01 -23.62
C GLY A 34 -20.09 15.06 -23.03
N VAL A 35 -20.55 16.30 -22.91
CA VAL A 35 -19.79 17.52 -22.63
C VAL A 35 -19.59 17.74 -21.13
N LEU A 36 -18.35 18.01 -20.70
CA LEU A 36 -17.93 18.34 -19.35
C LEU A 36 -18.20 19.81 -18.98
N THR A 37 -18.84 20.01 -17.83
CA THR A 37 -18.81 21.33 -17.15
C THR A 37 -18.37 21.12 -15.71
N GLY A 38 -17.21 21.64 -15.34
CA GLY A 38 -16.67 21.54 -14.00
C GLY A 38 -17.21 22.60 -13.04
N CYS A 39 -17.25 22.26 -11.76
CA CYS A 39 -17.35 23.23 -10.66
C CYS A 39 -16.47 22.84 -9.49
N LEU A 40 -15.56 23.74 -9.15
CA LEU A 40 -14.74 23.74 -7.95
C LEU A 40 -15.57 24.16 -6.74
N GLY A 41 -15.58 23.39 -5.66
CA GLY A 41 -16.13 23.77 -4.38
C GLY A 41 -15.18 23.50 -3.24
N GLY A 42 -14.50 24.54 -2.74
CA GLY A 42 -13.68 24.50 -1.53
C GLY A 42 -14.58 24.57 -0.29
N GLY A 43 -14.33 23.71 0.69
CA GLY A 43 -14.92 23.78 2.02
C GLY A 43 -13.97 24.48 2.99
N GLU A 44 -14.45 25.53 3.64
CA GLU A 44 -13.73 26.29 4.67
C GLU A 44 -13.76 25.54 6.01
N PRO A 45 -12.73 25.70 6.88
CA PRO A 45 -12.70 25.09 8.19
C PRO A 45 -13.62 25.84 9.17
N ALA A 46 -14.32 25.10 10.02
CA ALA A 46 -15.19 25.64 11.07
C ALA A 46 -14.38 26.30 12.19
N GLU A 47 -14.69 27.55 12.47
CA GLU A 47 -14.16 28.32 13.60
C GLU A 47 -14.78 27.84 14.91
N ASN A 48 -13.94 27.53 15.89
CA ASN A 48 -14.36 27.20 17.25
C ASN A 48 -14.35 28.47 18.11
N GLU A 49 -15.52 28.93 18.51
CA GLU A 49 -15.66 30.06 19.42
C GLU A 49 -15.31 29.65 20.85
N THR A 50 -14.31 30.31 21.41
CA THR A 50 -13.99 30.26 22.84
C THR A 50 -14.87 31.22 23.60
N ASP A 51 -15.64 30.71 24.56
CA ASP A 51 -16.24 31.56 25.58
C ASP A 51 -15.67 31.22 26.98
N GLY A 52 -15.06 32.20 27.58
CA GLY A 52 -14.41 32.08 28.86
C GLY A 52 -15.36 32.31 30.03
N ASN A 53 -15.15 31.63 31.12
CA ASN A 53 -15.48 32.21 32.44
C ASN A 53 -14.51 31.70 33.53
N GLN A 54 -14.24 32.61 34.47
CA GLN A 54 -13.22 32.61 35.51
C GLN A 54 -13.58 31.84 36.77
N THR A 55 -12.52 31.33 37.39
CA THR A 55 -12.22 31.25 38.84
C THR A 55 -13.09 30.43 39.77
N ASP A 56 -12.46 29.43 40.42
CA ASP A 56 -12.27 29.51 41.88
C ASP A 56 -11.12 28.55 42.29
N GLU A 57 -10.20 29.10 43.11
CA GLU A 57 -9.13 28.37 43.80
C GLU A 57 -9.73 27.49 44.89
N ASP A 58 -9.39 26.21 44.92
CA ASP A 58 -9.34 25.47 46.18
C ASP A 58 -8.10 24.59 46.25
N THR A 59 -7.34 24.82 47.30
CA THR A 59 -6.11 24.14 47.67
C THR A 59 -6.44 22.88 48.47
N GLY A 60 -5.96 21.73 48.00
CA GLY A 60 -5.93 20.58 48.91
C GLY A 60 -5.64 19.22 48.28
N GLY A 61 -4.45 18.70 48.60
CA GLY A 61 -4.25 17.26 48.60
C GLY A 61 -3.49 16.68 47.41
N ASN A 62 -2.19 16.60 47.61
CA ASN A 62 -1.28 15.76 46.88
C ASN A 62 -1.60 14.29 47.19
N GLU A 63 -2.31 13.63 46.31
CA GLU A 63 -2.28 12.17 46.14
C GLU A 63 -1.81 11.91 44.71
N THR A 64 -0.54 11.52 44.62
CA THR A 64 0.01 10.90 43.43
C THR A 64 -0.58 9.50 43.34
N ASP A 65 -1.80 9.40 42.78
CA ASP A 65 -2.24 8.15 42.16
C ASP A 65 -1.38 7.98 40.92
N THR A 66 -0.32 7.19 41.07
CA THR A 66 0.29 6.52 39.94
C THR A 66 -0.72 5.46 39.52
N ASP A 67 -1.62 5.83 38.60
CA ASP A 67 -2.39 4.87 37.90
C ASP A 67 -1.41 4.10 37.00
N ASP A 68 -0.94 2.92 37.50
CA ASP A 68 -0.11 1.98 36.75
C ASP A 68 -0.98 1.20 35.73
N GLY A 69 -2.08 1.78 35.28
CA GLY A 69 -2.94 1.25 34.21
C GLY A 69 -2.23 1.31 32.88
N GLU A 70 -2.42 0.28 32.06
CA GLU A 70 -2.01 0.31 30.65
C GLU A 70 -2.68 1.51 29.94
N PRO A 71 -1.96 2.22 29.04
CA PRO A 71 -2.55 3.34 28.31
C PRO A 71 -3.82 2.92 27.57
N GLU A 72 -4.81 3.79 27.57
CA GLU A 72 -6.07 3.56 26.85
C GLU A 72 -5.80 3.47 25.34
N ARG A 73 -6.39 2.47 24.71
CA ARG A 73 -6.32 2.25 23.26
C ARG A 73 -6.86 3.46 22.51
N GLY A 74 -6.28 3.79 21.33
CA GLY A 74 -6.64 4.98 20.56
C GLY A 74 -5.95 6.26 21.07
N THR A 75 -4.98 6.14 21.98
CA THR A 75 -4.17 7.27 22.43
C THR A 75 -2.73 7.19 21.90
N VAL A 76 -2.07 8.34 21.80
CA VAL A 76 -0.64 8.40 21.44
C VAL A 76 0.19 7.54 22.39
N ALA A 77 -0.07 7.63 23.72
CA ALA A 77 0.67 6.86 24.71
C ALA A 77 0.54 5.34 24.54
N TYR A 78 -0.62 4.85 24.10
CA TYR A 78 -0.81 3.44 23.75
C TYR A 78 0.08 3.02 22.57
N LEU A 79 0.07 3.81 21.50
CA LEU A 79 0.85 3.51 20.29
C LEU A 79 2.36 3.64 20.58
N GLU A 80 2.82 4.67 21.28
CA GLU A 80 4.24 4.82 21.66
C GLU A 80 4.74 3.67 22.55
N GLN A 81 3.89 3.16 23.44
CA GLN A 81 4.26 2.00 24.26
C GLN A 81 4.34 0.72 23.46
N LYS A 82 3.41 0.52 22.52
CA LYS A 82 3.30 -0.71 21.75
C LYS A 82 4.24 -0.75 20.54
N TYR A 83 4.49 0.41 19.95
CA TYR A 83 5.26 0.60 18.72
C TYR A 83 6.30 1.72 18.87
N PRO A 84 7.31 1.54 19.72
CA PRO A 84 8.25 2.61 20.08
C PRO A 84 9.15 3.09 18.93
N GLY A 85 9.27 2.30 17.84
CA GLY A 85 10.02 2.65 16.64
C GLY A 85 9.22 3.42 15.58
N LEU A 86 7.91 3.62 15.81
CA LEU A 86 7.06 4.30 14.84
C LEU A 86 6.84 5.78 15.17
N GLU A 87 6.83 6.61 14.14
CA GLU A 87 6.29 7.97 14.17
C GLU A 87 4.77 7.93 14.04
N ILE A 88 4.06 8.49 15.03
CA ILE A 88 2.60 8.47 15.07
C ILE A 88 2.05 9.68 14.34
N LEU A 89 1.34 9.46 13.23
CA LEU A 89 0.67 10.51 12.47
C LEU A 89 -0.73 10.80 12.99
N SER A 90 -1.42 9.77 13.50
CA SER A 90 -2.74 9.86 14.11
C SER A 90 -2.96 8.70 15.07
N PRO A 91 -3.44 8.92 16.30
CA PRO A 91 -3.83 7.84 17.18
C PRO A 91 -5.25 7.32 16.88
N GLU A 92 -6.07 8.11 16.16
CA GLU A 92 -7.50 7.90 15.96
C GLU A 92 -7.96 8.35 14.56
N PRO A 93 -8.16 7.44 13.57
CA PRO A 93 -7.73 6.05 13.57
C PRO A 93 -6.21 5.91 13.58
N GLU A 94 -5.73 4.75 14.03
CA GLU A 94 -4.30 4.50 14.22
C GLU A 94 -3.56 4.57 12.87
N ASN A 95 -2.65 5.53 12.75
CA ASN A 95 -1.77 5.68 11.59
C ASN A 95 -0.36 6.06 12.07
N ALA A 96 0.62 5.24 11.72
CA ALA A 96 2.02 5.40 12.12
C ALA A 96 2.95 4.83 11.05
N GLN A 97 4.11 5.43 10.89
CA GLN A 97 5.13 5.02 9.92
C GLN A 97 6.45 4.72 10.61
N ALA A 98 7.41 4.11 9.93
CA ALA A 98 8.77 3.96 10.44
C ALA A 98 9.32 5.34 10.83
N GLY A 99 9.76 5.46 12.09
CA GLY A 99 10.23 6.72 12.66
C GLY A 99 11.68 7.05 12.32
N ALA A 100 12.43 6.07 11.78
CA ALA A 100 13.83 6.23 11.40
C ALA A 100 14.17 5.38 10.19
N ARG A 101 15.18 5.81 9.41
CA ARG A 101 15.62 5.11 8.20
C ARG A 101 16.33 3.79 8.49
N GLU A 102 16.90 3.65 9.66
CA GLU A 102 17.63 2.45 10.09
C GLU A 102 16.76 1.19 10.10
N VAL A 103 15.44 1.32 10.03
CA VAL A 103 14.52 0.18 9.83
C VAL A 103 14.71 -0.46 8.45
N TYR A 104 15.34 0.24 7.50
CA TYR A 104 15.68 -0.20 6.14
C TYR A 104 17.18 -0.52 5.98
N ASP A 105 17.87 -0.74 7.08
CA ASP A 105 19.25 -1.21 7.13
C ASP A 105 19.32 -2.72 6.84
N ASP A 106 20.23 -3.45 7.43
CA ASP A 106 20.52 -4.86 7.14
C ASP A 106 19.42 -5.87 7.53
N GLN A 107 18.25 -5.39 7.97
CA GLN A 107 17.11 -6.22 8.35
C GLN A 107 16.21 -6.52 7.15
N PHE A 108 16.30 -7.76 6.64
CA PHE A 108 15.44 -8.18 5.53
C PHE A 108 13.96 -8.24 5.92
N ILE A 109 13.62 -8.65 7.13
CA ILE A 109 12.24 -8.66 7.64
C ILE A 109 12.06 -7.53 8.65
N THR A 110 11.09 -6.66 8.39
CA THR A 110 10.69 -5.61 9.31
C THR A 110 10.05 -6.22 10.56
N PRO A 111 10.55 -5.94 11.78
CA PRO A 111 9.89 -6.36 13.01
C PRO A 111 8.42 -5.88 13.05
N ARG A 112 7.53 -6.65 13.68
CA ARG A 112 6.11 -6.29 13.74
C ARG A 112 5.85 -4.96 14.45
N GLU A 113 6.68 -4.62 15.42
CA GLU A 113 6.64 -3.36 16.17
C GLU A 113 7.13 -2.15 15.37
N ASP A 114 7.89 -2.36 14.29
CA ASP A 114 8.42 -1.32 13.40
C ASP A 114 7.69 -1.27 12.06
N HIS A 115 6.75 -2.19 11.81
CA HIS A 115 5.97 -2.21 10.59
C HIS A 115 4.86 -1.15 10.65
N PHE A 116 4.75 -0.32 9.61
CA PHE A 116 3.80 0.79 9.57
C PHE A 116 2.34 0.35 9.79
N ILE A 117 1.54 1.25 10.34
CA ILE A 117 0.11 1.08 10.59
C ILE A 117 -0.66 2.08 9.73
N ARG A 118 -1.62 1.59 8.95
CA ARG A 118 -2.54 2.43 8.19
C ARG A 118 -3.97 1.93 8.35
N ASN A 119 -4.79 2.71 9.05
CA ASN A 119 -6.20 2.41 9.29
C ASN A 119 -7.08 3.51 8.70
N HIS A 120 -8.19 3.11 8.09
CA HIS A 120 -9.22 4.03 7.64
C HIS A 120 -10.22 4.31 8.77
N TYR A 121 -10.63 3.26 9.45
CA TYR A 121 -11.39 3.28 10.70
C TYR A 121 -10.56 2.68 11.83
N TYR A 122 -11.09 2.65 13.02
CA TYR A 122 -10.43 2.03 14.18
C TYR A 122 -10.20 0.54 13.97
N SER A 123 -9.13 0.04 14.51
CA SER A 123 -8.98 -1.39 14.68
C SER A 123 -10.03 -1.91 15.66
N PRO A 124 -10.84 -2.92 15.29
CA PRO A 124 -11.89 -3.46 16.14
C PRO A 124 -11.31 -4.18 17.37
N ASP A 125 -12.11 -4.35 18.41
CA ASP A 125 -11.75 -5.14 19.59
C ASP A 125 -12.42 -6.53 19.48
N VAL A 126 -11.69 -7.49 18.91
CA VAL A 126 -12.21 -8.80 18.53
C VAL A 126 -11.29 -9.93 18.97
N THR A 127 -11.84 -11.13 19.04
CA THR A 127 -11.11 -12.37 19.30
C THR A 127 -11.16 -13.29 18.08
N ALA A 128 -10.17 -14.16 17.92
CA ALA A 128 -10.21 -15.15 16.84
C ALA A 128 -11.31 -16.21 17.06
N GLU A 129 -11.70 -16.49 18.31
CA GLU A 129 -12.73 -17.47 18.65
C GLU A 129 -14.14 -17.02 18.20
N ASP A 130 -14.39 -15.72 18.27
CA ASP A 130 -15.67 -15.12 17.90
C ASP A 130 -15.72 -14.62 16.45
N TRP A 131 -14.61 -14.71 15.71
CA TRP A 131 -14.52 -14.21 14.33
C TRP A 131 -14.96 -15.27 13.32
N THR A 132 -15.81 -14.84 12.38
CA THR A 132 -16.21 -15.63 11.22
C THR A 132 -15.98 -14.85 9.94
N LEU A 133 -15.65 -15.55 8.87
CA LEU A 133 -15.63 -15.05 7.51
C LEU A 133 -16.90 -15.46 6.81
N THR A 134 -17.67 -14.52 6.31
CA THR A 134 -18.84 -14.78 5.47
C THR A 134 -18.41 -14.86 4.00
N LEU A 135 -18.73 -15.95 3.33
CA LEU A 135 -18.53 -16.12 1.89
C LEU A 135 -19.90 -16.08 1.18
N VAL A 136 -20.06 -15.15 0.22
CA VAL A 136 -21.28 -14.94 -0.55
C VAL A 136 -21.06 -15.34 -2.01
N MET A 137 -21.94 -16.21 -2.53
CA MET A 137 -21.94 -16.69 -3.92
C MET A 137 -23.35 -16.61 -4.51
N GLY A 138 -23.68 -15.46 -5.09
CA GLY A 138 -25.03 -15.18 -5.57
C GLY A 138 -26.06 -15.16 -4.43
N ASP A 139 -26.98 -16.13 -4.41
CA ASP A 139 -28.00 -16.26 -3.34
C ASP A 139 -27.56 -17.20 -2.19
N GLU A 140 -26.38 -17.76 -2.27
CA GLU A 140 -25.83 -18.67 -1.25
C GLU A 140 -24.84 -17.89 -0.35
N GLU A 141 -24.95 -18.13 0.95
CA GLU A 141 -24.11 -17.56 2.00
C GLU A 141 -23.58 -18.65 2.91
N MET A 142 -22.30 -18.59 3.24
CA MET A 142 -21.63 -19.54 4.10
C MET A 142 -20.75 -18.82 5.12
N GLU A 143 -20.78 -19.24 6.37
CA GLU A 143 -19.87 -18.77 7.41
C GLU A 143 -18.74 -19.78 7.63
N MET A 144 -17.52 -19.28 7.80
CA MET A 144 -16.32 -20.06 8.10
C MET A 144 -15.67 -19.50 9.36
N SER A 145 -15.42 -20.36 10.32
CA SER A 145 -14.68 -20.02 11.54
C SER A 145 -13.18 -19.91 11.27
N MET A 146 -12.45 -19.23 12.15
CA MET A 146 -10.99 -19.19 12.10
C MET A 146 -10.36 -20.59 12.20
N ASP A 147 -10.98 -21.49 13.00
CA ASP A 147 -10.49 -22.87 13.15
C ASP A 147 -10.57 -23.66 11.83
N GLU A 148 -11.66 -23.52 11.07
CA GLU A 148 -11.82 -24.12 9.73
C GLU A 148 -10.82 -23.52 8.74
N ILE A 149 -10.67 -22.18 8.68
CA ILE A 149 -9.72 -21.52 7.78
C ILE A 149 -8.29 -21.99 8.05
N MET A 150 -7.89 -22.12 9.32
CA MET A 150 -6.52 -22.44 9.70
C MET A 150 -6.19 -23.93 9.61
N ASN A 151 -7.18 -24.83 9.75
CA ASN A 151 -6.92 -26.26 9.96
C ASN A 151 -7.45 -27.17 8.85
N ASP A 152 -8.44 -26.76 8.05
CA ASP A 152 -9.04 -27.61 7.03
C ASP A 152 -8.39 -27.48 5.65
N TYR A 153 -7.54 -26.45 5.45
CA TYR A 153 -6.87 -26.14 4.19
C TYR A 153 -5.35 -26.18 4.33
N SER A 154 -4.65 -26.02 3.21
CA SER A 154 -3.20 -25.86 3.19
C SER A 154 -2.79 -24.53 3.81
N THR A 155 -1.54 -24.47 4.29
CA THR A 155 -0.94 -23.24 4.83
C THR A 155 0.23 -22.85 3.97
N GLU A 156 0.29 -21.58 3.57
CA GLU A 156 1.41 -21.01 2.86
C GLU A 156 1.97 -19.78 3.57
N THR A 157 3.27 -19.53 3.37
CA THR A 157 3.94 -18.33 3.86
C THR A 157 4.54 -17.59 2.67
N VAL A 158 4.24 -16.30 2.56
CA VAL A 158 4.73 -15.42 1.50
C VAL A 158 5.45 -14.23 2.13
N THR A 159 6.68 -13.97 1.70
CA THR A 159 7.37 -12.72 2.03
C THR A 159 6.90 -11.62 1.08
N HIS A 160 6.32 -10.57 1.64
CA HIS A 160 5.72 -9.49 0.86
C HIS A 160 6.06 -8.12 1.45
N THR A 161 6.58 -7.24 0.60
CA THR A 161 6.75 -5.82 0.89
C THR A 161 5.41 -5.11 0.75
N MET A 162 4.85 -4.69 1.87
CA MET A 162 3.61 -3.92 1.89
C MET A 162 3.90 -2.44 1.94
N GLN A 163 3.38 -1.69 0.98
CA GLN A 163 3.53 -0.23 0.90
C GLN A 163 2.17 0.45 0.92
N CYS A 164 2.03 1.50 1.75
CA CYS A 164 0.88 2.39 1.64
C CYS A 164 0.91 3.13 0.30
N SER A 165 -0.23 3.22 -0.37
CA SER A 165 -0.34 3.99 -1.63
C SER A 165 0.02 5.48 -1.49
N GLY A 166 -0.10 6.04 -0.29
CA GLY A 166 0.29 7.41 0.02
C GLY A 166 1.74 7.59 0.51
N ASN A 167 2.56 6.55 0.48
CA ASN A 167 3.97 6.63 0.93
C ASN A 167 4.76 7.64 0.09
N GLY A 168 5.16 8.76 0.73
CA GLY A 168 5.80 9.91 0.07
C GLY A 168 4.86 11.09 -0.19
N ARG A 169 3.63 11.09 0.35
CA ARG A 169 2.66 12.17 0.15
C ARG A 169 3.15 13.52 0.65
N SER A 170 3.91 13.56 1.73
CA SER A 170 4.44 14.80 2.30
C SER A 170 5.40 15.56 1.38
N TYR A 171 5.88 14.91 0.32
CA TYR A 171 6.81 15.53 -0.62
C TYR A 171 6.12 16.28 -1.78
N PHE A 172 4.79 16.25 -1.86
CA PHE A 172 4.06 17.02 -2.88
C PHE A 172 3.95 18.48 -2.49
N GLU A 173 4.32 19.39 -3.41
CA GLU A 173 4.13 20.83 -3.27
C GLU A 173 3.30 21.38 -4.45
N PRO A 174 2.17 22.09 -4.19
CA PRO A 174 1.60 22.36 -2.88
C PRO A 174 1.12 21.09 -2.16
N GLU A 175 1.09 21.14 -0.82
CA GLU A 175 0.66 20.02 0.04
C GLU A 175 -0.71 19.49 -0.38
N VAL A 176 -0.86 18.16 -0.37
CA VAL A 176 -2.10 17.48 -0.70
C VAL A 176 -2.75 16.88 0.55
N ALA A 177 -4.08 16.74 0.54
CA ALA A 177 -4.83 16.27 1.70
C ALA A 177 -4.54 14.80 2.05
N GLY A 178 -4.65 14.46 3.33
CA GLY A 178 -4.49 13.12 3.88
C GLY A 178 -3.31 13.00 4.83
N ASN A 179 -3.05 11.80 5.35
CA ASN A 179 -1.90 11.56 6.22
C ASN A 179 -0.59 11.87 5.48
N GLN A 180 0.25 12.69 6.09
CA GLN A 180 1.50 13.17 5.49
C GLN A 180 2.62 12.12 5.69
N TRP A 181 2.49 11.01 4.99
CA TRP A 181 3.50 9.96 4.96
C TRP A 181 4.79 10.47 4.32
N HIS A 182 5.92 10.25 4.99
CA HIS A 182 7.24 10.43 4.41
C HIS A 182 7.66 9.19 3.62
N TYR A 183 8.80 8.60 3.95
CA TYR A 183 9.32 7.35 3.37
C TYR A 183 8.86 6.09 4.13
N GLY A 184 8.32 6.25 5.34
CA GLY A 184 8.19 5.23 6.35
C GLY A 184 6.96 4.33 6.27
N ALA A 185 6.06 4.54 5.30
CA ALA A 185 4.84 3.73 5.16
C ALA A 185 5.07 2.50 4.26
N VAL A 186 6.12 1.74 4.54
CA VAL A 186 6.48 0.49 3.86
C VAL A 186 7.17 -0.45 4.85
N GLY A 187 6.98 -1.76 4.69
CA GLY A 187 7.66 -2.80 5.47
C GLY A 187 7.58 -4.15 4.76
N ASN A 188 8.57 -5.02 4.99
CA ASN A 188 8.64 -6.36 4.43
C ASN A 188 8.42 -7.38 5.53
N ALA A 189 7.46 -8.29 5.35
CA ALA A 189 7.12 -9.28 6.37
C ALA A 189 6.80 -10.64 5.75
N GLU A 190 6.95 -11.69 6.55
CA GLU A 190 6.46 -13.02 6.24
C GLU A 190 5.00 -13.12 6.68
N TRP A 191 4.11 -13.37 5.72
CA TRP A 191 2.68 -13.52 5.96
C TRP A 191 2.29 -14.97 5.79
N THR A 192 1.67 -15.55 6.81
CA THR A 192 1.20 -16.95 6.80
C THR A 192 -0.31 -16.98 6.79
N GLY A 193 -0.86 -17.81 5.90
CA GLY A 193 -2.29 -17.90 5.71
C GLY A 193 -2.71 -19.11 4.87
N THR A 194 -4.00 -19.19 4.63
CA THR A 194 -4.63 -20.18 3.76
C THR A 194 -4.73 -19.61 2.34
N PRO A 195 -4.27 -20.32 1.30
CA PRO A 195 -4.51 -19.90 -0.09
C PRO A 195 -6.01 -19.73 -0.34
N LEU A 196 -6.41 -18.56 -0.80
CA LEU A 196 -7.82 -18.27 -1.05
C LEU A 196 -8.36 -19.12 -2.20
N SER A 197 -7.51 -19.53 -3.12
CA SER A 197 -7.85 -20.49 -4.18
C SER A 197 -8.33 -21.83 -3.64
N ASP A 198 -7.71 -22.39 -2.58
CA ASP A 198 -8.10 -23.66 -1.99
C ASP A 198 -9.54 -23.58 -1.43
N VAL A 199 -9.85 -22.47 -0.74
CA VAL A 199 -11.18 -22.21 -0.19
C VAL A 199 -12.24 -22.11 -1.28
N LEU A 200 -11.98 -21.26 -2.31
CA LEU A 200 -12.93 -21.03 -3.40
C LEU A 200 -13.15 -22.29 -4.26
N GLU A 201 -12.13 -23.11 -4.46
CA GLU A 201 -12.25 -24.40 -5.16
C GLU A 201 -13.08 -25.42 -4.36
N ASP A 202 -12.87 -25.51 -3.03
CA ASP A 202 -13.59 -26.46 -2.17
C ASP A 202 -15.09 -26.14 -2.13
N VAL A 203 -15.46 -24.87 -2.03
CA VAL A 203 -16.87 -24.45 -2.02
C VAL A 203 -17.50 -24.41 -3.42
N GLY A 204 -16.71 -24.62 -4.49
CA GLY A 204 -17.19 -24.64 -5.87
C GLY A 204 -17.60 -23.28 -6.41
N ALA A 205 -16.93 -22.21 -5.98
CA ALA A 205 -17.15 -20.86 -6.44
C ALA A 205 -16.89 -20.69 -7.95
N ASP A 206 -17.59 -19.76 -8.60
CA ASP A 206 -17.29 -19.40 -9.99
C ASP A 206 -16.01 -18.54 -10.05
N THR A 207 -14.93 -19.16 -10.49
CA THR A 207 -13.60 -18.54 -10.62
C THR A 207 -13.23 -18.26 -12.07
N GLY A 208 -14.24 -18.21 -12.97
CA GLY A 208 -14.05 -18.03 -14.40
C GLY A 208 -13.49 -16.66 -14.80
N GLU A 209 -13.18 -16.54 -16.11
CA GLU A 209 -12.69 -15.27 -16.68
C GLU A 209 -13.74 -14.17 -16.52
N GLY A 210 -13.32 -13.00 -16.07
CA GLY A 210 -14.19 -11.84 -15.83
C GLY A 210 -14.86 -11.80 -14.47
N MET A 211 -14.64 -12.82 -13.63
CA MET A 211 -15.12 -12.80 -12.25
C MET A 211 -14.23 -11.95 -11.34
N TRP A 212 -14.82 -11.48 -10.25
CA TRP A 212 -14.20 -10.62 -9.24
C TRP A 212 -14.47 -11.16 -7.86
N LEU A 213 -13.60 -10.82 -6.91
CA LEU A 213 -13.83 -11.00 -5.49
C LEU A 213 -14.04 -9.63 -4.85
N ARG A 214 -15.14 -9.44 -4.13
CA ARG A 214 -15.30 -8.35 -3.18
C ARG A 214 -14.75 -8.79 -1.83
N ALA A 215 -13.90 -8.00 -1.23
CA ALA A 215 -13.38 -8.18 0.12
C ALA A 215 -13.82 -6.99 0.99
N THR A 216 -14.49 -7.25 2.11
CA THR A 216 -15.04 -6.24 3.02
C THR A 216 -14.47 -6.43 4.42
N GLY A 217 -14.02 -5.35 5.04
CA GLY A 217 -13.53 -5.34 6.42
C GLY A 217 -14.65 -5.17 7.43
N GLY A 218 -14.49 -5.74 8.62
CA GLY A 218 -15.39 -5.64 9.76
C GLY A 218 -15.12 -4.45 10.67
N ASP A 219 -14.37 -3.46 10.22
CA ASP A 219 -14.01 -2.23 10.96
C ASP A 219 -15.01 -1.07 10.75
N ASN A 220 -16.22 -1.38 10.29
CA ASN A 220 -17.20 -0.37 9.85
C ASN A 220 -17.93 0.27 11.03
N PRO A 221 -17.71 1.56 11.32
CA PRO A 221 -18.53 2.27 12.30
C PRO A 221 -19.99 2.38 11.84
N GLU A 222 -20.93 2.41 12.78
CA GLU A 222 -22.34 2.56 12.47
C GLU A 222 -22.61 3.85 11.69
N GLY A 223 -23.17 3.71 10.50
CA GLY A 223 -23.54 4.82 9.62
C GLY A 223 -22.46 5.30 8.67
N GLU A 224 -21.28 4.69 8.71
CA GLU A 224 -20.19 4.98 7.78
C GLU A 224 -20.16 4.00 6.59
N ASP A 225 -19.32 4.28 5.60
CA ASP A 225 -19.10 3.41 4.44
C ASP A 225 -18.35 2.15 4.83
N TYR A 226 -18.66 1.02 4.23
CA TYR A 226 -17.88 -0.19 4.37
C TYR A 226 -16.52 -0.06 3.65
N PHE A 227 -15.45 -0.43 4.34
CA PHE A 227 -14.14 -0.54 3.69
C PHE A 227 -14.11 -1.79 2.81
N THR A 228 -14.28 -1.58 1.52
CA THR A 228 -14.44 -2.66 0.54
C THR A 228 -13.48 -2.49 -0.63
N ARG A 229 -12.94 -3.62 -1.13
CA ARG A 229 -12.09 -3.67 -2.33
C ARG A 229 -12.53 -4.79 -3.25
N SER A 230 -12.39 -4.53 -4.55
CA SER A 230 -12.60 -5.55 -5.58
C SER A 230 -11.27 -6.00 -6.15
N ILE A 231 -11.08 -7.32 -6.22
CA ILE A 231 -9.86 -7.94 -6.72
C ILE A 231 -10.26 -8.84 -7.90
N PRO A 232 -9.60 -8.75 -9.07
CA PRO A 232 -9.87 -9.65 -10.18
C PRO A 232 -9.66 -11.11 -9.75
N MET A 233 -10.59 -11.99 -10.11
CA MET A 233 -10.55 -13.40 -9.71
C MET A 233 -9.26 -14.09 -10.20
N SER A 234 -8.68 -13.65 -11.32
CA SER A 234 -7.38 -14.17 -11.79
C SER A 234 -6.25 -13.95 -10.79
N LYS A 235 -6.22 -12.80 -10.09
CA LYS A 235 -5.23 -12.51 -9.04
C LYS A 235 -5.55 -13.28 -7.76
N VAL A 236 -6.84 -13.39 -7.42
CA VAL A 236 -7.29 -14.16 -6.26
C VAL A 236 -6.84 -15.62 -6.36
N MET A 237 -7.01 -16.23 -7.52
CA MET A 237 -6.68 -17.64 -7.77
C MET A 237 -5.19 -17.90 -7.98
N ASP A 238 -4.40 -16.85 -8.22
CA ASP A 238 -2.95 -16.99 -8.46
C ASP A 238 -2.17 -17.05 -7.14
N ASP A 239 -2.41 -16.10 -6.22
CA ASP A 239 -1.53 -15.94 -5.07
C ASP A 239 -2.14 -15.28 -3.82
N CYS A 240 -3.44 -14.92 -3.78
CA CYS A 240 -4.02 -14.29 -2.60
C CYS A 240 -4.15 -15.26 -1.42
N LEU A 241 -3.88 -14.76 -0.22
CA LEU A 241 -4.01 -15.52 1.02
C LEU A 241 -5.06 -14.92 1.96
N LEU A 242 -5.74 -15.78 2.69
CA LEU A 242 -6.42 -15.47 3.94
C LEU A 242 -5.37 -15.49 5.05
N ALA A 243 -4.69 -14.37 5.27
CA ALA A 243 -3.54 -14.29 6.18
C ALA A 243 -4.00 -14.08 7.63
N TYR A 244 -3.40 -14.84 8.56
CA TYR A 244 -3.68 -14.82 10.00
C TYR A 244 -2.44 -14.69 10.87
N GLU A 245 -1.22 -14.86 10.31
CA GLU A 245 0.04 -14.65 11.02
C GLU A 245 0.95 -13.66 10.25
N MET A 246 1.80 -12.98 11.00
CA MET A 246 2.83 -12.08 10.50
C MET A 246 4.14 -12.37 11.26
N ASN A 247 5.20 -12.68 10.52
CA ASN A 247 6.51 -13.06 11.07
C ASN A 247 6.43 -14.24 12.05
N GLY A 248 5.61 -15.26 11.72
CA GLY A 248 5.47 -16.50 12.47
C GLY A 248 4.67 -16.40 13.79
N GLU A 249 3.98 -15.30 14.00
CA GLU A 249 3.09 -15.10 15.15
C GLU A 249 1.74 -14.51 14.72
N PRO A 250 0.65 -14.67 15.50
CA PRO A 250 -0.61 -14.01 15.22
C PRO A 250 -0.42 -12.50 15.00
N MET A 251 -1.10 -11.92 14.02
CA MET A 251 -1.00 -10.49 13.73
C MET A 251 -1.35 -9.63 14.95
N ASN A 252 -0.77 -8.42 15.00
CA ASN A 252 -1.31 -7.39 15.89
C ASN A 252 -2.68 -6.93 15.39
N MET A 253 -3.51 -6.40 16.29
CA MET A 253 -4.84 -5.91 15.94
C MET A 253 -4.77 -4.87 14.81
N GLU A 254 -3.83 -3.93 14.90
CA GLU A 254 -3.64 -2.84 13.94
C GLU A 254 -3.15 -3.32 12.58
N HIS A 255 -2.59 -4.53 12.50
CA HIS A 255 -2.17 -5.19 11.26
C HIS A 255 -3.24 -6.12 10.65
N GLY A 256 -4.41 -6.26 11.32
CA GLY A 256 -5.57 -6.97 10.76
C GLY A 256 -5.95 -8.26 11.45
N PHE A 257 -5.49 -8.52 12.71
CA PHE A 257 -5.95 -9.67 13.49
C PHE A 257 -7.48 -9.69 13.61
N PRO A 258 -8.16 -10.86 13.48
CA PRO A 258 -7.56 -12.18 13.31
C PRO A 258 -7.35 -12.59 11.85
N LEU A 259 -7.94 -11.90 10.89
CA LEU A 259 -7.92 -12.27 9.47
C LEU A 259 -7.81 -11.04 8.57
N ARG A 260 -6.96 -11.15 7.55
CA ARG A 260 -6.90 -10.19 6.45
C ARG A 260 -6.75 -10.90 5.12
N ILE A 261 -7.16 -10.26 4.03
CA ILE A 261 -6.70 -10.70 2.72
C ILE A 261 -5.32 -10.11 2.45
N LEU A 262 -4.38 -10.96 2.06
CA LEU A 262 -3.11 -10.56 1.48
C LEU A 262 -3.20 -10.66 -0.04
N VAL A 263 -2.82 -9.60 -0.73
CA VAL A 263 -2.73 -9.51 -2.19
C VAL A 263 -1.27 -9.20 -2.53
N PRO A 264 -0.43 -10.23 -2.71
CA PRO A 264 1.00 -10.05 -2.89
C PRO A 264 1.36 -9.15 -4.07
N GLY A 265 2.41 -8.32 -3.93
CA GLY A 265 2.85 -7.37 -4.95
C GLY A 265 2.01 -6.08 -5.04
N TRP A 266 0.82 -6.03 -4.43
CA TRP A 266 -0.08 -4.89 -4.54
C TRP A 266 0.04 -3.92 -3.37
N TYR A 267 -0.29 -2.65 -3.63
CA TYR A 267 -0.35 -1.63 -2.57
C TYR A 267 -1.26 -2.05 -1.41
N GLY A 268 -0.87 -1.65 -0.20
CA GLY A 268 -1.58 -1.97 1.05
C GLY A 268 -3.06 -1.62 1.06
N CYS A 269 -3.50 -0.66 0.26
CA CYS A 269 -4.91 -0.29 0.14
C CYS A 269 -5.82 -1.41 -0.42
N ASN A 270 -5.25 -2.43 -1.05
CA ASN A 270 -5.99 -3.58 -1.57
C ASN A 270 -6.00 -4.78 -0.58
N ASN A 271 -5.19 -4.72 0.45
CA ASN A 271 -5.02 -5.76 1.45
C ASN A 271 -5.96 -5.50 2.64
N VAL A 272 -7.26 -5.84 2.47
CA VAL A 272 -8.31 -5.54 3.45
C VAL A 272 -8.04 -6.25 4.76
N LYS A 273 -8.07 -5.51 5.88
CA LYS A 273 -7.89 -5.99 7.25
C LYS A 273 -9.24 -6.31 7.89
N TRP A 274 -9.18 -7.13 8.94
CA TRP A 274 -10.38 -7.57 9.67
C TRP A 274 -11.44 -8.10 8.71
N LEU A 275 -10.99 -8.94 7.79
CA LEU A 275 -11.81 -9.47 6.71
C LEU A 275 -12.97 -10.28 7.30
N ASP A 276 -14.20 -9.80 7.13
CA ASP A 276 -15.41 -10.47 7.63
C ASP A 276 -16.33 -10.97 6.52
N GLU A 277 -16.23 -10.40 5.31
CA GLU A 277 -17.02 -10.84 4.17
C GLU A 277 -16.22 -10.84 2.87
N ILE A 278 -16.38 -11.90 2.09
CA ILE A 278 -15.98 -11.96 0.69
C ILE A 278 -17.17 -12.36 -0.18
N GLU A 279 -17.25 -11.78 -1.39
CA GLU A 279 -18.32 -12.10 -2.35
C GLU A 279 -17.74 -12.33 -3.74
N VAL A 280 -18.19 -13.43 -4.37
CA VAL A 280 -17.86 -13.75 -5.75
C VAL A 280 -18.85 -13.05 -6.68
N MET A 281 -18.35 -12.21 -7.59
CA MET A 281 -19.14 -11.31 -8.43
C MET A 281 -18.76 -11.43 -9.90
N ASP A 282 -19.68 -11.10 -10.79
CA ASP A 282 -19.43 -10.99 -12.25
C ASP A 282 -18.96 -9.59 -12.69
N THR A 283 -18.74 -8.70 -11.73
CA THR A 283 -18.26 -7.33 -11.96
C THR A 283 -17.57 -6.82 -10.69
N MET A 284 -16.69 -5.81 -10.83
CA MET A 284 -16.21 -5.13 -9.63
C MET A 284 -17.34 -4.32 -8.96
N VAL A 285 -17.20 -4.10 -7.66
CA VAL A 285 -18.15 -3.31 -6.89
C VAL A 285 -18.02 -1.82 -7.24
N PHE A 286 -19.14 -1.19 -7.53
CA PHE A 286 -19.20 0.23 -7.87
C PHE A 286 -19.97 1.09 -6.83
N GLY A 287 -20.10 0.60 -5.62
CA GLY A 287 -20.99 1.17 -4.62
C GLY A 287 -22.41 0.68 -4.85
N PRO A 288 -23.36 1.07 -4.01
CA PRO A 288 -24.71 0.60 -4.15
C PRO A 288 -25.25 1.05 -5.51
N ASP A 289 -25.61 0.06 -6.32
CA ASP A 289 -26.30 0.25 -7.58
C ASP A 289 -25.63 1.26 -8.53
N TRP A 290 -24.36 1.01 -8.90
CA TRP A 290 -23.56 1.91 -9.73
C TRP A 290 -24.27 2.40 -11.01
N GLU A 291 -25.06 1.54 -11.67
CA GLU A 291 -25.81 1.90 -12.87
C GLU A 291 -27.04 2.77 -12.60
N ALA A 292 -27.66 2.56 -11.43
CA ALA A 292 -28.77 3.36 -10.93
C ALA A 292 -28.32 4.32 -9.82
N ARG A 293 -27.08 4.72 -9.86
CA ARG A 293 -26.38 5.49 -8.86
C ARG A 293 -27.22 6.64 -8.33
N PRO A 294 -27.62 6.64 -7.06
CA PRO A 294 -28.38 7.75 -6.50
C PRO A 294 -27.53 9.02 -6.51
N GLU A 295 -28.17 10.17 -6.67
CA GLU A 295 -27.53 11.48 -6.71
C GLU A 295 -26.40 11.69 -5.68
N PRO A 296 -26.45 11.17 -4.44
CA PRO A 296 -25.34 11.32 -3.51
C PRO A 296 -24.00 10.78 -3.99
N TYR A 297 -24.00 9.85 -4.93
CA TYR A 297 -22.77 9.24 -5.46
C TYR A 297 -22.35 9.77 -6.83
N THR A 298 -23.14 10.63 -7.44
CA THR A 298 -22.80 11.26 -8.73
C THR A 298 -21.79 12.38 -8.57
N GLU A 299 -21.68 12.95 -7.36
CA GLU A 299 -20.73 14.03 -7.04
C GLU A 299 -20.01 13.74 -5.71
N ALA A 300 -18.72 14.05 -5.65
CA ALA A 300 -17.96 13.90 -4.43
C ALA A 300 -18.54 14.74 -3.27
N GLY A 301 -18.70 14.14 -2.11
CA GLY A 301 -19.14 14.83 -0.90
C GLY A 301 -20.66 14.94 -0.72
N GLN A 302 -21.45 14.26 -1.52
CA GLN A 302 -22.90 14.20 -1.29
C GLN A 302 -23.26 13.15 -0.23
N GLU A 303 -24.35 13.43 0.50
CA GLU A 303 -24.83 12.53 1.54
C GLU A 303 -25.49 11.28 0.96
N TYR A 304 -25.27 10.15 1.62
CA TYR A 304 -25.97 8.90 1.32
C TYR A 304 -27.47 9.02 1.60
N ASP A 305 -28.30 8.58 0.67
CA ASP A 305 -29.76 8.70 0.76
C ASP A 305 -30.42 7.62 1.62
N GLY A 306 -29.65 6.68 2.16
CA GLY A 306 -30.13 5.56 2.97
C GLY A 306 -30.60 4.34 2.16
N THR A 307 -30.40 4.34 0.85
CA THR A 307 -30.72 3.19 0.00
C THR A 307 -29.46 2.41 -0.37
N GLY A 308 -29.53 1.08 -0.31
CA GLY A 308 -28.41 0.20 -0.60
C GLY A 308 -27.32 0.24 0.48
N GLN A 309 -26.27 -0.53 0.27
CA GLN A 309 -25.11 -0.62 1.16
C GLN A 309 -24.09 0.46 0.80
N ARG A 310 -23.65 1.24 1.75
CA ARG A 310 -22.52 2.15 1.55
C ARG A 310 -21.24 1.35 1.49
N THR A 311 -20.39 1.64 0.49
CA THR A 311 -19.10 0.99 0.33
C THR A 311 -18.02 2.03 0.05
N HIS A 312 -16.84 1.82 0.59
CA HIS A 312 -15.68 2.69 0.35
C HIS A 312 -15.00 2.41 -1.00
N THR A 313 -15.72 1.80 -1.93
CA THR A 313 -15.22 1.43 -3.26
C THR A 313 -14.94 2.61 -4.16
N HIS A 314 -15.59 3.75 -3.95
CA HIS A 314 -15.33 4.95 -4.72
C HIS A 314 -13.84 5.35 -4.69
N TRP A 315 -13.12 5.10 -3.60
CA TRP A 315 -11.69 5.36 -3.52
C TRP A 315 -10.88 4.50 -4.49
N GLN A 316 -11.21 3.21 -4.62
CA GLN A 316 -10.58 2.34 -5.60
C GLN A 316 -10.94 2.74 -7.03
N GLN A 317 -12.16 3.14 -7.27
CA GLN A 317 -12.68 3.40 -8.61
C GLN A 317 -12.15 4.70 -9.22
N TYR A 318 -11.93 5.74 -8.45
CA TYR A 318 -11.54 7.05 -9.00
C TYR A 318 -10.50 7.83 -8.21
N SER A 319 -10.16 7.44 -7.00
CA SER A 319 -9.09 8.09 -6.24
C SER A 319 -7.80 7.29 -6.27
N TYR A 320 -7.87 5.98 -6.00
CA TYR A 320 -6.71 5.11 -6.08
C TYR A 320 -6.44 4.70 -7.53
N ARG A 321 -6.09 5.65 -8.33
CA ARG A 321 -5.67 5.49 -9.72
C ARG A 321 -4.23 5.95 -9.86
N ILE A 322 -3.44 5.17 -10.56
CA ILE A 322 -2.05 5.45 -10.83
C ILE A 322 -1.89 5.76 -12.31
N VAL A 323 -1.07 6.74 -12.64
CA VAL A 323 -0.72 7.00 -14.04
C VAL A 323 0.21 5.91 -14.53
N PRO A 324 -0.07 5.24 -15.66
CA PRO A 324 0.86 4.30 -16.25
C PRO A 324 2.17 4.98 -16.58
N GLU A 325 3.27 4.35 -16.24
CA GLU A 325 4.57 4.83 -16.65
C GLU A 325 4.68 4.87 -18.18
N GLN A 326 5.25 5.94 -18.68
CA GLN A 326 5.57 6.11 -20.10
C GLN A 326 4.39 5.87 -21.07
N ASP A 327 3.15 5.94 -20.60
CA ASP A 327 1.98 5.88 -21.48
C ASP A 327 1.51 7.28 -21.86
N GLU A 328 1.83 7.73 -23.08
CA GLU A 328 1.40 9.01 -23.62
C GLU A 328 -0.12 9.22 -23.61
N ARG A 329 -0.89 8.13 -23.46
CA ARG A 329 -2.35 8.17 -23.42
C ARG A 329 -2.90 8.27 -22.01
N ALA A 330 -2.05 8.17 -20.99
CA ALA A 330 -2.47 8.26 -19.61
C ALA A 330 -3.11 9.61 -19.31
N LEU A 331 -4.21 9.57 -18.59
CA LEU A 331 -4.82 10.76 -18.04
C LEU A 331 -4.13 11.15 -16.73
N HIS A 332 -4.11 12.42 -16.44
CA HIS A 332 -3.62 12.91 -15.17
C HIS A 332 -4.56 12.48 -14.03
N ASN A 333 -4.05 11.90 -12.95
CA ASN A 333 -4.86 11.40 -11.83
C ASN A 333 -5.85 12.43 -11.30
N ARG A 334 -5.40 13.66 -11.10
CA ARG A 334 -6.24 14.75 -10.60
C ARG A 334 -7.42 15.12 -11.50
N SER A 335 -7.38 14.71 -12.78
CA SER A 335 -8.48 14.96 -13.71
C SER A 335 -9.52 13.85 -13.71
N ILE A 336 -9.26 12.77 -12.98
CA ILE A 336 -10.19 11.68 -12.80
C ILE A 336 -11.04 12.01 -11.58
N GLY A 337 -12.14 12.67 -11.85
CA GLY A 337 -13.15 12.93 -10.85
C GLY A 337 -14.02 11.70 -10.58
N THR A 338 -15.21 11.96 -10.08
CA THR A 338 -16.24 10.96 -9.92
C THR A 338 -16.70 10.49 -11.30
N PHE A 339 -16.80 9.17 -11.50
CA PHE A 339 -17.42 8.61 -12.69
C PHE A 339 -18.94 8.56 -12.51
N ASP A 340 -19.67 9.00 -13.51
CA ASP A 340 -21.13 8.93 -13.52
C ASP A 340 -21.63 7.55 -13.95
N THR A 341 -20.81 6.79 -14.67
CA THR A 341 -21.18 5.48 -15.16
C THR A 341 -19.95 4.55 -15.19
N ARG A 342 -20.20 3.24 -15.17
CA ARG A 342 -19.20 2.21 -15.38
C ARG A 342 -18.50 2.37 -16.73
N ASP A 343 -19.27 2.68 -17.78
CA ASP A 343 -18.72 2.86 -19.12
C ASP A 343 -17.71 4.00 -19.20
N GLN A 344 -17.92 5.09 -18.45
CA GLN A 344 -16.93 6.17 -18.36
C GLN A 344 -15.64 5.70 -17.69
N MET A 345 -15.73 4.92 -16.62
CA MET A 345 -14.58 4.39 -15.91
C MET A 345 -13.78 3.38 -16.78
N GLU A 346 -14.48 2.55 -17.52
CA GLU A 346 -13.88 1.53 -18.40
C GLU A 346 -13.54 2.06 -19.80
N SER A 347 -13.90 3.31 -20.11
CA SER A 347 -13.66 3.89 -21.43
C SER A 347 -12.18 4.07 -21.72
N GLU A 348 -11.79 3.97 -23.00
CA GLU A 348 -10.42 4.24 -23.43
C GLU A 348 -9.98 5.70 -23.27
N GLU A 349 -10.90 6.61 -22.95
CA GLU A 349 -10.61 8.01 -22.67
C GLU A 349 -9.97 8.19 -21.29
N ILE A 350 -10.25 7.26 -20.35
CA ILE A 350 -9.66 7.24 -19.02
C ILE A 350 -8.57 6.19 -19.01
N ARG A 351 -7.35 6.65 -18.99
CA ARG A 351 -6.15 5.82 -19.20
C ARG A 351 -5.45 5.42 -17.92
N ASN A 352 -5.77 6.06 -16.81
CA ASN A 352 -5.20 5.70 -15.53
C ASN A 352 -5.67 4.31 -15.12
N VAL A 353 -4.74 3.51 -14.65
CA VAL A 353 -5.01 2.16 -14.16
C VAL A 353 -5.39 2.19 -12.68
N TYR A 354 -6.03 1.15 -12.20
CA TYR A 354 -6.24 0.96 -10.77
C TYR A 354 -4.89 0.83 -10.06
N MET A 355 -4.81 1.35 -8.84
CA MET A 355 -3.63 1.23 -8.00
C MET A 355 -3.54 -0.18 -7.42
N TYR A 356 -3.03 -1.09 -8.22
CA TYR A 356 -2.82 -2.49 -7.89
C TYR A 356 -1.36 -2.73 -7.55
N ASP A 357 -0.52 -2.93 -8.55
CA ASP A 357 0.89 -3.22 -8.39
C ASP A 357 1.65 -2.02 -7.83
N GLN A 358 2.63 -2.32 -6.98
CA GLN A 358 3.56 -1.31 -6.50
C GLN A 358 4.52 -0.91 -7.62
N MET A 359 4.74 0.38 -7.78
CA MET A 359 5.77 0.90 -8.67
C MET A 359 7.16 0.66 -8.10
N VAL A 360 8.15 0.51 -8.98
CA VAL A 360 9.55 0.39 -8.59
C VAL A 360 9.96 1.58 -7.71
N LYS A 361 10.60 1.28 -6.57
CA LYS A 361 11.05 2.28 -5.60
C LYS A 361 12.21 1.76 -4.79
N SER A 362 13.10 2.66 -4.36
CA SER A 362 14.17 2.38 -3.42
C SER A 362 14.24 3.43 -2.32
N THR A 363 14.83 3.07 -1.19
CA THR A 363 15.12 3.99 -0.10
C THR A 363 16.43 3.59 0.57
N ILE A 364 17.23 4.60 0.94
CA ILE A 364 18.46 4.40 1.73
C ILE A 364 18.05 4.30 3.19
N GLY A 365 18.55 3.27 3.89
CA GLY A 365 18.43 3.06 5.31
C GLY A 365 19.62 3.63 6.07
N THR A 366 20.83 3.33 5.60
CA THR A 366 22.10 3.77 6.20
C THR A 366 22.98 4.42 5.13
N PRO A 367 23.60 5.59 5.40
CA PRO A 367 23.46 6.42 6.58
C PRO A 367 22.02 6.96 6.75
N GLY A 368 21.64 7.21 8.01
CA GLY A 368 20.40 7.95 8.33
C GLY A 368 20.46 9.41 7.88
N GLU A 369 19.39 10.15 8.16
CA GLU A 369 19.23 11.54 7.74
C GLU A 369 19.95 12.50 8.72
N ASP A 370 20.57 13.56 8.21
CA ASP A 370 21.27 14.61 8.99
C ASP A 370 22.36 14.06 9.93
N VAL A 371 23.01 12.97 9.57
CA VAL A 371 24.08 12.38 10.38
C VAL A 371 25.46 12.77 9.90
N THR A 372 26.40 12.75 10.83
CA THR A 372 27.83 12.84 10.54
C THR A 372 28.43 11.43 10.51
N VAL A 373 29.09 11.09 9.42
CA VAL A 373 29.72 9.79 9.21
C VAL A 373 31.23 9.95 9.03
N SER A 374 31.99 8.91 9.40
CA SER A 374 33.42 8.83 9.13
C SER A 374 33.71 7.55 8.33
N PRO A 375 34.64 7.58 7.38
CA PRO A 375 35.08 6.39 6.69
C PRO A 375 35.61 5.33 7.67
N ASP A 376 35.45 4.07 7.30
CA ASP A 376 36.02 2.93 8.02
C ASP A 376 37.57 2.85 7.87
N ASP A 377 38.18 1.77 8.41
CA ASP A 377 39.62 1.55 8.35
C ASP A 377 40.18 1.41 6.90
N ASP A 378 39.33 1.09 5.92
CA ASP A 378 39.63 0.99 4.49
C ASP A 378 39.32 2.30 3.72
N GLY A 379 38.85 3.31 4.39
CA GLY A 379 38.48 4.62 3.82
C GLY A 379 37.11 4.66 3.14
N MET A 380 36.23 3.71 3.46
CA MET A 380 34.92 3.55 2.84
C MET A 380 33.80 3.89 3.79
N ILE A 381 32.69 4.35 3.23
CA ILE A 381 31.40 4.49 3.92
C ILE A 381 30.41 3.54 3.25
N GLU A 382 29.75 2.71 4.05
CA GLU A 382 28.70 1.84 3.56
C GLU A 382 27.39 2.63 3.40
N VAL A 383 26.80 2.53 2.20
CA VAL A 383 25.42 2.98 1.91
C VAL A 383 24.58 1.72 1.71
N PHE A 384 23.59 1.54 2.55
CA PHE A 384 22.72 0.39 2.53
C PHE A 384 21.24 0.79 2.44
N GLY A 385 20.41 -0.04 1.84
CA GLY A 385 18.99 0.22 1.74
C GLY A 385 18.22 -0.91 1.05
N VAL A 386 16.96 -0.62 0.72
CA VAL A 386 16.02 -1.58 0.14
C VAL A 386 15.38 -1.03 -1.12
N ALA A 387 15.00 -1.93 -2.04
CA ALA A 387 14.30 -1.61 -3.27
C ALA A 387 13.24 -2.67 -3.57
N TRP A 388 12.12 -2.29 -4.18
CA TRP A 388 10.99 -3.18 -4.51
C TRP A 388 10.28 -2.74 -5.79
N ALA A 389 9.51 -3.64 -6.40
CA ALA A 389 8.83 -3.38 -7.67
C ALA A 389 7.48 -4.13 -7.80
N GLY A 390 6.79 -4.43 -6.69
CA GLY A 390 5.50 -5.12 -6.72
C GLY A 390 5.57 -6.54 -7.26
N ASP A 391 4.89 -6.80 -8.36
CA ASP A 391 4.91 -8.11 -9.03
C ASP A 391 6.15 -8.33 -9.91
N ASP A 392 6.96 -7.30 -10.16
CA ASP A 392 8.18 -7.36 -10.94
C ASP A 392 9.43 -7.41 -10.03
N SER A 393 10.52 -7.97 -10.51
CA SER A 393 11.79 -8.00 -9.78
C SER A 393 12.55 -6.69 -9.95
N VAL A 394 13.32 -6.29 -8.94
CA VAL A 394 14.33 -5.23 -9.07
C VAL A 394 15.50 -5.77 -9.90
N GLU A 395 15.83 -5.12 -11.02
CA GLU A 395 16.95 -5.52 -11.87
C GLU A 395 18.25 -4.85 -11.43
N THR A 396 18.22 -3.54 -11.16
CA THR A 396 19.38 -2.77 -10.72
C THR A 396 19.00 -1.69 -9.72
N VAL A 397 19.94 -1.37 -8.84
CA VAL A 397 19.91 -0.18 -7.99
C VAL A 397 21.19 0.62 -8.23
N GLU A 398 21.05 1.92 -8.41
CA GLU A 398 22.17 2.84 -8.52
C GLU A 398 22.13 3.83 -7.35
N VAL A 399 23.28 4.21 -6.84
CA VAL A 399 23.47 5.21 -5.78
C VAL A 399 24.25 6.39 -6.33
N SER A 400 23.86 7.59 -5.96
CA SER A 400 24.57 8.83 -6.24
C SER A 400 24.85 9.58 -4.93
N PRO A 401 26.08 9.97 -4.65
CA PRO A 401 26.41 10.77 -3.48
C PRO A 401 26.30 12.28 -3.73
N ASP A 402 25.92 12.72 -4.91
CA ASP A 402 25.90 14.11 -5.35
C ASP A 402 24.50 14.55 -5.86
N GLY A 403 23.46 14.01 -5.27
CA GLY A 403 22.06 14.40 -5.57
C GLY A 403 21.57 13.94 -6.95
N GLY A 404 22.23 12.94 -7.56
CA GLY A 404 21.82 12.37 -8.85
C GLY A 404 22.61 12.89 -10.05
N GLU A 405 23.75 13.59 -9.84
CA GLU A 405 24.61 14.02 -10.95
C GLU A 405 25.47 12.88 -11.50
N ASN A 406 26.03 12.03 -10.62
CA ASN A 406 26.83 10.86 -11.00
C ASN A 406 26.32 9.60 -10.30
N TRP A 407 26.16 8.52 -11.05
CA TRP A 407 25.56 7.26 -10.58
C TRP A 407 26.57 6.12 -10.57
N GLN A 408 26.47 5.27 -9.56
CA GLN A 408 27.22 4.03 -9.45
C GLN A 408 26.27 2.88 -9.13
N GLU A 409 26.46 1.74 -9.78
CA GLU A 409 25.67 0.55 -9.52
C GLU A 409 25.99 -0.02 -8.13
N ALA A 410 24.94 -0.30 -7.34
CA ALA A 410 25.04 -0.94 -6.04
C ALA A 410 25.02 -2.48 -6.18
N GLU A 411 25.62 -3.17 -5.22
CA GLU A 411 25.52 -4.62 -5.10
C GLU A 411 24.14 -4.99 -4.53
N LEU A 412 23.39 -5.86 -5.22
CA LEU A 412 22.17 -6.44 -4.65
C LEU A 412 22.54 -7.54 -3.65
N VAL A 413 22.02 -7.44 -2.44
CA VAL A 413 22.33 -8.35 -1.32
C VAL A 413 21.16 -9.31 -1.14
N ALA A 414 21.37 -10.57 -1.50
CA ALA A 414 20.35 -11.60 -1.40
C ALA A 414 20.10 -12.05 0.05
N ASP A 415 18.85 -12.38 0.38
CA ASP A 415 18.45 -13.07 1.60
C ASP A 415 17.72 -14.39 1.24
N ASP A 416 17.90 -15.43 2.05
CA ASP A 416 17.29 -16.74 1.81
C ASP A 416 15.75 -16.71 1.87
N ARG A 417 15.17 -15.65 2.45
CA ARG A 417 13.71 -15.41 2.57
C ARG A 417 13.16 -14.57 1.42
N GLU A 418 14.02 -14.11 0.52
CA GLU A 418 13.62 -13.32 -0.64
C GLU A 418 12.64 -14.09 -1.52
N GLY A 419 11.53 -13.45 -1.84
CA GLY A 419 10.47 -13.96 -2.68
C GLY A 419 10.09 -12.98 -3.79
N PRO A 420 9.17 -13.37 -4.66
CA PRO A 420 8.80 -12.54 -5.82
C PRO A 420 8.14 -11.21 -5.45
N TYR A 421 7.70 -11.06 -4.20
CA TYR A 421 6.96 -9.88 -3.72
C TYR A 421 7.70 -9.14 -2.60
N SER A 422 8.90 -9.61 -2.24
CA SER A 422 9.72 -8.97 -1.22
C SER A 422 10.59 -7.86 -1.80
N TRP A 423 11.03 -6.97 -0.96
CA TRP A 423 12.11 -6.08 -1.35
C TRP A 423 13.43 -6.85 -1.53
N THR A 424 14.35 -6.26 -2.28
CA THR A 424 15.75 -6.66 -2.39
C THR A 424 16.59 -5.64 -1.66
N MET A 425 17.55 -6.11 -0.87
CA MET A 425 18.51 -5.22 -0.19
C MET A 425 19.62 -4.82 -1.18
N PHE A 426 20.18 -3.63 -1.01
CA PHE A 426 21.32 -3.17 -1.79
C PHE A 426 22.39 -2.54 -0.91
N ARG A 427 23.64 -2.63 -1.38
CA ARG A 427 24.82 -2.07 -0.71
C ARG A 427 25.71 -1.37 -1.72
N TYR A 428 26.21 -0.18 -1.35
CA TYR A 428 27.20 0.56 -2.10
C TYR A 428 28.34 1.01 -1.16
N MET A 429 29.56 0.62 -1.48
CA MET A 429 30.75 1.05 -0.74
C MET A 429 31.27 2.33 -1.37
N TRP A 430 31.20 3.43 -0.62
CA TRP A 430 31.49 4.78 -1.09
C TRP A 430 32.82 5.28 -0.55
N GLU A 431 33.79 5.59 -1.45
CA GLU A 431 35.02 6.28 -1.11
C GLU A 431 34.74 7.79 -1.08
N ALA A 432 34.56 8.36 0.12
CA ALA A 432 34.18 9.75 0.32
C ALA A 432 35.32 10.63 0.80
N GLU A 433 35.39 11.87 0.32
CA GLU A 433 36.19 12.94 0.91
C GLU A 433 35.35 13.69 1.96
N PRO A 434 36.01 14.36 2.98
CA PRO A 434 35.27 15.20 3.94
C PRO A 434 34.45 16.31 3.23
N GLY A 435 33.18 16.45 3.63
CA GLY A 435 32.25 17.42 3.02
C GLY A 435 30.78 17.09 3.29
N ASP A 436 29.88 17.91 2.74
CA ASP A 436 28.44 17.72 2.80
C ASP A 436 27.96 17.09 1.50
N TYR A 437 27.06 16.10 1.60
CA TYR A 437 26.58 15.31 0.48
C TYR A 437 25.08 15.04 0.59
N THR A 438 24.44 14.85 -0.57
CA THR A 438 23.08 14.35 -0.69
C THR A 438 23.11 12.97 -1.35
N LEU A 439 22.90 11.92 -0.56
CA LEU A 439 22.83 10.56 -1.07
C LEU A 439 21.42 10.31 -1.64
N VAL A 440 21.34 9.80 -2.85
CA VAL A 440 20.09 9.32 -3.46
C VAL A 440 20.29 7.92 -4.05
N SER A 441 19.22 7.13 -4.04
CA SER A 441 19.18 5.84 -4.74
C SER A 441 18.05 5.84 -5.76
N ARG A 442 18.23 5.11 -6.86
CA ARG A 442 17.15 4.81 -7.80
C ARG A 442 17.20 3.34 -8.22
N ALA A 443 16.05 2.72 -8.29
CA ALA A 443 15.89 1.35 -8.75
C ALA A 443 15.31 1.30 -10.15
N THR A 444 15.69 0.25 -10.89
CA THR A 444 15.11 -0.14 -12.17
C THR A 444 14.60 -1.57 -12.05
N ASP A 445 13.39 -1.83 -12.53
CA ASP A 445 12.81 -3.17 -12.52
C ASP A 445 13.11 -3.97 -13.79
N GLU A 446 12.72 -5.25 -13.80
CA GLU A 446 12.95 -6.16 -14.94
C GLU A 446 12.23 -5.77 -16.24
N GLN A 447 11.27 -4.84 -16.18
CA GLN A 447 10.61 -4.26 -17.35
C GLN A 447 11.36 -3.04 -17.88
N GLY A 448 12.44 -2.62 -17.20
CA GLY A 448 13.23 -1.44 -17.55
C GLY A 448 12.59 -0.11 -17.13
N ARG A 449 11.64 -0.13 -16.18
CA ARG A 449 11.06 1.09 -15.60
C ARG A 449 11.97 1.56 -14.47
N THR A 450 12.36 2.82 -14.52
CA THR A 450 13.26 3.45 -13.55
C THR A 450 12.53 4.54 -12.78
N GLN A 451 12.84 4.72 -11.51
CA GLN A 451 12.30 5.82 -10.70
C GLN A 451 12.61 7.17 -11.36
N PRO A 452 11.60 8.06 -11.50
CA PRO A 452 11.82 9.42 -11.99
C PRO A 452 12.57 10.27 -10.95
N ARG A 453 13.15 11.38 -11.42
CA ARG A 453 13.98 12.23 -10.58
C ARG A 453 13.19 12.92 -9.47
N GLU A 454 12.15 13.65 -9.81
CA GLU A 454 11.43 14.53 -8.89
C GLU A 454 9.94 14.61 -9.21
N ILE A 455 9.17 15.22 -8.32
CA ILE A 455 7.75 15.48 -8.54
C ILE A 455 7.64 16.79 -9.36
N ALA A 456 6.84 16.75 -10.42
CA ALA A 456 6.57 17.92 -11.26
C ALA A 456 5.82 19.02 -10.49
N ASP A 457 6.04 20.26 -10.86
CA ASP A 457 5.17 21.34 -10.40
C ASP A 457 3.72 21.11 -10.82
N GLN A 458 2.77 21.49 -9.95
CA GLN A 458 1.34 21.34 -10.22
C GLN A 458 0.91 21.96 -11.55
N ASP A 459 1.51 23.09 -11.92
CA ASP A 459 1.18 23.86 -13.13
C ASP A 459 1.66 23.20 -14.43
N GLU A 460 2.58 22.23 -14.36
CA GLU A 460 3.06 21.49 -15.54
C GLU A 460 1.98 20.61 -16.15
N GLY A 461 1.05 20.11 -15.33
CA GLY A 461 -0.12 19.36 -15.79
C GLY A 461 0.23 18.07 -16.51
N LEU A 462 1.28 17.39 -16.08
CA LEU A 462 1.73 16.13 -16.66
C LEU A 462 0.62 15.06 -16.57
N ARG A 463 0.57 14.16 -17.56
CA ARG A 463 -0.40 13.08 -17.66
C ARG A 463 0.20 11.69 -17.40
N GLY A 464 1.46 11.64 -17.04
CA GLY A 464 2.24 10.45 -16.76
C GLY A 464 3.63 10.86 -16.34
N ILE A 465 4.50 9.87 -16.12
CA ILE A 465 5.92 10.13 -15.89
C ILE A 465 6.54 10.56 -17.22
N GLU A 466 6.94 11.81 -17.30
CA GLU A 466 7.50 12.43 -18.50
C GLU A 466 8.73 13.26 -18.13
N ASN A 467 9.76 13.24 -18.97
CA ASN A 467 10.98 14.00 -18.78
C ASN A 467 11.65 13.77 -17.41
N ASP A 468 11.58 12.57 -16.90
CA ASP A 468 12.14 12.20 -15.59
C ASP A 468 11.42 12.88 -14.40
N LEU A 469 10.13 13.21 -14.58
CA LEU A 469 9.28 13.84 -13.58
C LEU A 469 8.07 12.96 -13.27
N TYR A 470 7.77 12.79 -11.97
CA TYR A 470 6.53 12.19 -11.49
C TYR A 470 5.40 13.26 -11.54
N PRO A 471 4.22 12.96 -12.08
CA PRO A 471 3.16 13.95 -12.18
C PRO A 471 2.65 14.37 -10.80
N TRP A 472 2.46 15.67 -10.59
CA TRP A 472 1.75 16.15 -9.40
C TRP A 472 0.31 15.64 -9.40
N ASP A 473 -0.15 15.07 -8.29
CA ASP A 473 -1.49 14.53 -8.12
C ASP A 473 -2.12 14.96 -6.79
N SER A 474 -3.38 15.38 -6.82
CA SER A 474 -4.11 15.86 -5.65
C SER A 474 -4.34 14.79 -4.56
N GLY A 475 -4.20 13.52 -4.88
CA GLY A 475 -4.25 12.40 -3.92
C GLY A 475 -2.90 12.06 -3.29
N GLY A 476 -1.80 12.49 -3.93
CA GLY A 476 -0.43 12.19 -3.49
C GLY A 476 -0.15 10.69 -3.43
N TYR A 477 -0.67 9.93 -4.42
CA TYR A 477 -0.54 8.48 -4.47
C TYR A 477 0.56 8.02 -5.42
N GLY A 478 1.19 6.88 -5.11
CA GLY A 478 2.11 6.18 -5.98
C GLY A 478 3.46 6.87 -6.19
N MET A 479 3.78 7.89 -5.41
CA MET A 479 5.05 8.63 -5.54
C MET A 479 6.25 7.70 -5.45
N ASN A 480 7.04 7.68 -6.52
CA ASN A 480 8.29 6.92 -6.60
C ASN A 480 9.50 7.77 -7.04
N ALA A 481 9.40 9.10 -7.08
CA ALA A 481 10.51 9.98 -7.38
C ALA A 481 11.64 9.82 -6.34
N TYR A 482 12.92 9.81 -6.82
CA TYR A 482 14.05 9.51 -5.94
C TYR A 482 14.62 10.74 -5.21
N THR A 483 14.60 11.93 -5.79
CA THR A 483 15.19 13.14 -5.16
C THR A 483 14.53 13.47 -3.80
N PRO A 484 13.19 13.38 -3.63
CA PRO A 484 12.57 13.64 -2.33
C PRO A 484 12.96 12.64 -1.23
N LEU A 485 13.48 11.48 -1.63
CA LEU A 485 13.94 10.42 -0.73
C LEU A 485 15.44 10.54 -0.38
N GLY A 486 16.10 11.59 -0.84
CA GLY A 486 17.50 11.86 -0.58
C GLY A 486 17.84 11.97 0.89
N VAL A 487 19.08 11.67 1.24
CA VAL A 487 19.62 11.67 2.60
C VAL A 487 20.79 12.65 2.66
N GLU A 488 20.68 13.65 3.53
CA GLU A 488 21.75 14.61 3.77
C GLU A 488 22.74 14.03 4.78
N VAL A 489 24.04 14.03 4.43
CA VAL A 489 25.10 13.53 5.32
C VAL A 489 26.30 14.45 5.30
N THR A 490 26.97 14.56 6.44
CA THR A 490 28.29 15.22 6.55
C THR A 490 29.37 14.15 6.76
N VAL A 491 30.38 14.16 5.91
CA VAL A 491 31.56 13.29 6.04
C VAL A 491 32.68 14.03 6.75
N GLU A 492 33.18 13.48 7.87
CA GLU A 492 34.34 14.00 8.61
C GLU A 492 35.62 13.25 8.22
N GLU A 493 36.79 13.84 8.57
CA GLU A 493 38.09 13.16 8.42
C GLU A 493 38.12 11.90 9.32
N ALA A 494 38.71 10.81 8.85
CA ALA A 494 38.87 9.54 9.57
C ALA A 494 39.80 9.66 10.78
#